data_60c44188307b99ef59987f70d205a3ef
#
_entry.id   60c44188307b99ef59987f70d205a3ef
#
_cell.length_a   1.000
_cell.length_b   1.000
_cell.length_c   1.000
_cell.angle_alpha   90.00
_cell.angle_beta   90.00
_cell.angle_gamma   90.00
#
_symmetry.space_group_name_H-M   'P 1'
#
loop_
_entity.id
_entity.type
_entity.pdbx_description
1 polymer ?
#
loop_
_entity_poly.entity_id
_entity_poly.type
_entity_poly.pdbx_seq_one_letter_code
_entity_poly.pdbx_strand_id
1 'polypeptide(L)'
;MSIIPTTPPDIKPIKPEEPLYEEVRDSWRETFETVSFVVFLVLMLKAFVAEAYVIPTGSMATTLLGDHMHLQCPRCQQKYTVNASNGGQNLEQVQDDGGRKMLRFEGCCPNCQYVIANPVEGVDGGDKVLVLKPVYDMFAPERHETVVFKYPLGPQKDFGAYNYIKRLWGLPGEKLAIQGGDVYLVDEAGKLNIIRKTPDKMLRMRRIVNDNELLNPSHPQPLNTSWKPANERWETPAAEQTAWSSSEQGRQWNSKAKDGATSWLRYQHNFNPTKMGGGFAGMQDPINGPHIITDFLAYNHSDRGMFPHDWVGDLMVEAEVDVQAAQGTFILQLKKGVLNAEASFNLQSGRCTVTLQKEGKPVISKEADSSVNRTGKHLLRFANFDNRLTVWVGSKLLFDDGIDIALLPDAERGPRLADFVPVSLGTQNASVSVRKLSIWRDIYYSRDARNMFDTEVSKGALGITLDEFQTLAKQGDLHTIQRAEWLPYYPEAIQIKNASGTMGKPQYYPKTDPATHPSDRFGPDEYFMLGDNSLASQDSRDWGQVPRRMLLGRAIWVYWPYRNFSSIR
;
A
#
# COMPACT_ATOMS: atom_id res chain seq x y z
N MET A 1 88.85 43.19 55.77
CA MET A 1 88.23 42.90 54.49
C MET A 1 86.90 42.31 54.72
N SER A 2 85.83 43.08 54.66
CA SER A 2 84.48 42.68 54.97
C SER A 2 83.72 42.53 53.60
N ILE A 3 83.18 41.41 53.35
CA ILE A 3 82.40 41.12 52.21
C ILE A 3 80.94 41.48 52.49
N ILE A 4 80.36 42.38 51.76
CA ILE A 4 78.93 42.75 51.77
C ILE A 4 78.15 41.80 50.93
N PRO A 5 77.12 41.12 51.39
CA PRO A 5 76.21 40.41 50.50
C PRO A 5 75.16 41.34 49.89
N THR A 6 75.08 41.49 48.57
CA THR A 6 74.03 42.18 47.88
C THR A 6 72.87 41.24 47.59
N THR A 7 71.77 41.43 48.25
CA THR A 7 70.48 40.87 47.89
C THR A 7 69.90 41.57 46.66
N PRO A 8 69.38 40.83 45.67
CA PRO A 8 68.73 41.42 44.53
C PRO A 8 67.36 42.02 44.91
N PRO A 9 66.92 43.09 44.26
CA PRO A 9 65.67 43.74 44.57
C PRO A 9 64.47 42.85 44.24
N ASP A 10 63.52 42.86 45.12
CA ASP A 10 62.24 42.16 45.01
C ASP A 10 61.43 42.74 43.84
N ILE A 11 61.36 42.01 42.73
CA ILE A 11 60.52 42.33 41.58
C ILE A 11 59.11 41.87 41.91
N LYS A 12 58.23 42.79 42.28
CA LYS A 12 56.78 42.52 42.42
C LYS A 12 56.23 42.05 41.07
N PRO A 13 55.44 40.99 41.06
CA PRO A 13 54.81 40.56 39.84
C PRO A 13 53.88 41.67 39.30
N ILE A 14 54.06 42.01 38.03
CA ILE A 14 53.19 42.92 37.31
C ILE A 14 51.81 42.23 37.25
N LYS A 15 50.81 42.82 37.90
CA LYS A 15 49.42 42.41 37.70
C LYS A 15 49.08 42.56 36.22
N PRO A 16 48.45 41.55 35.59
CA PRO A 16 47.92 41.72 34.26
C PRO A 16 46.95 42.91 34.28
N GLU A 17 47.15 43.87 33.39
CA GLU A 17 46.22 44.97 33.18
C GLU A 17 44.83 44.37 32.90
N GLU A 18 43.86 44.75 33.69
CA GLU A 18 42.45 44.46 33.44
C GLU A 18 42.09 45.04 32.06
N PRO A 19 41.37 44.33 31.20
CA PRO A 19 41.01 44.86 29.90
C PRO A 19 40.20 46.15 30.07
N LEU A 20 40.66 47.20 29.42
CA LEU A 20 40.13 48.58 29.48
C LEU A 20 38.72 48.75 28.89
N TYR A 21 38.12 47.66 28.44
CA TYR A 21 36.74 47.65 27.96
C TYR A 21 35.95 46.57 28.65
N GLU A 22 35.10 46.94 29.63
CA GLU A 22 33.88 46.20 29.91
C GLU A 22 33.05 46.24 28.61
N GLU A 23 32.98 45.13 27.88
CA GLU A 23 31.95 44.96 26.87
C GLU A 23 30.60 45.11 27.57
N VAL A 24 30.02 46.29 27.49
CA VAL A 24 28.62 46.51 27.86
C VAL A 24 27.82 45.67 26.89
N ARG A 25 27.52 44.44 27.30
CA ARG A 25 26.61 43.54 26.58
C ARG A 25 25.24 44.21 26.55
N ASP A 26 24.94 44.83 25.41
CA ASP A 26 23.63 45.40 25.14
C ASP A 26 22.69 44.21 24.81
N SER A 27 22.18 43.60 25.85
CA SER A 27 21.36 42.38 25.81
C SER A 27 20.18 42.51 24.82
N TRP A 28 19.62 43.70 24.67
CA TRP A 28 18.57 43.99 23.72
C TRP A 28 19.06 43.99 22.28
N ARG A 29 20.22 44.49 22.03
CA ARG A 29 20.85 44.51 20.69
C ARG A 29 21.22 43.09 20.27
N GLU A 30 21.88 42.30 21.12
CA GLU A 30 22.22 40.90 20.86
C GLU A 30 20.95 40.07 20.58
N THR A 31 19.89 40.30 21.39
CA THR A 31 18.60 39.61 21.18
C THR A 31 17.98 40.00 19.84
N PHE A 32 17.99 41.28 19.48
CA PHE A 32 17.43 41.72 18.21
C PHE A 32 18.24 41.24 17.02
N GLU A 33 19.55 41.24 17.10
CA GLU A 33 20.46 40.71 16.05
C GLU A 33 20.20 39.20 15.89
N THR A 34 20.11 38.44 16.97
CA THR A 34 19.82 36.99 16.96
C THR A 34 18.45 36.71 16.35
N VAL A 35 17.40 37.40 16.80
CA VAL A 35 16.05 37.24 16.25
C VAL A 35 15.99 37.58 14.77
N SER A 36 16.63 38.71 14.37
CA SER A 36 16.68 39.13 12.96
C SER A 36 17.42 38.11 12.10
N PHE A 37 18.54 37.58 12.59
CA PHE A 37 19.31 36.55 11.90
C PHE A 37 18.49 35.26 11.75
N VAL A 38 17.82 34.80 12.82
CA VAL A 38 16.96 33.60 12.80
C VAL A 38 15.80 33.78 11.82
N VAL A 39 15.13 34.94 11.87
CA VAL A 39 14.02 35.23 10.92
C VAL A 39 14.52 35.23 9.48
N PHE A 40 15.66 35.90 9.21
CA PHE A 40 16.26 35.91 7.90
C PHE A 40 16.65 34.50 7.44
N LEU A 41 17.29 33.71 8.30
CA LEU A 41 17.68 32.33 8.02
C LEU A 41 16.45 31.46 7.68
N VAL A 42 15.39 31.57 8.49
CA VAL A 42 14.14 30.81 8.26
C VAL A 42 13.50 31.23 6.93
N LEU A 43 13.47 32.53 6.62
CA LEU A 43 12.94 33.01 5.34
C LEU A 43 13.78 32.53 4.15
N MET A 44 15.10 32.53 4.27
CA MET A 44 16.02 32.00 3.25
C MET A 44 15.83 30.49 3.06
N LEU A 45 15.74 29.72 4.15
CA LEU A 45 15.48 28.29 4.09
C LEU A 45 14.13 28.01 3.41
N LYS A 46 13.07 28.74 3.80
CA LYS A 46 11.74 28.59 3.20
C LYS A 46 11.72 29.00 1.72
N ALA A 47 12.42 30.06 1.35
CA ALA A 47 12.42 30.56 -0.03
C ALA A 47 13.20 29.64 -0.98
N PHE A 48 14.35 29.11 -0.56
CA PHE A 48 15.31 28.47 -1.46
C PHE A 48 15.57 26.99 -1.19
N VAL A 49 15.29 26.46 0.01
CA VAL A 49 15.69 25.10 0.35
C VAL A 49 14.49 24.18 0.52
N ALA A 50 13.59 24.49 1.45
CA ALA A 50 12.49 23.59 1.76
C ALA A 50 11.24 24.34 2.17
N GLU A 51 10.09 23.82 1.78
CA GLU A 51 8.78 24.37 2.10
C GLU A 51 7.87 23.30 2.68
N ALA A 52 7.05 23.71 3.65
CA ALA A 52 6.06 22.86 4.29
C ALA A 52 4.72 22.96 3.57
N TYR A 53 4.13 21.82 3.21
CA TYR A 53 2.81 21.72 2.61
C TYR A 53 1.88 20.88 3.47
N VAL A 54 0.59 21.22 3.47
CA VAL A 54 -0.48 20.41 4.06
C VAL A 54 -1.18 19.65 2.95
N ILE A 55 -1.47 18.38 3.17
CA ILE A 55 -2.14 17.51 2.20
C ILE A 55 -3.65 17.57 2.47
N PRO A 56 -4.46 18.23 1.64
CA PRO A 56 -5.88 18.39 1.93
C PRO A 56 -6.73 17.20 1.50
N THR A 57 -6.26 16.40 0.53
CA THR A 57 -7.05 15.34 -0.12
C THR A 57 -6.40 13.98 -0.02
N GLY A 58 -7.21 12.92 -0.09
CA GLY A 58 -6.77 11.54 0.04
C GLY A 58 -6.18 10.90 -1.21
N SER A 59 -5.85 11.64 -2.28
CA SER A 59 -5.39 11.06 -3.55
C SER A 59 -4.07 10.28 -3.47
N MET A 60 -3.29 10.49 -2.41
CA MET A 60 -2.05 9.75 -2.12
C MET A 60 -2.18 8.78 -0.94
N ALA A 61 -3.41 8.54 -0.44
CA ALA A 61 -3.64 7.63 0.67
C ALA A 61 -3.31 6.17 0.25
N THR A 62 -2.82 5.38 1.15
CA THR A 62 -2.49 5.61 2.56
C THR A 62 -1.03 6.04 2.75
N THR A 63 -0.34 6.40 1.69
CA THR A 63 1.05 6.88 1.75
C THR A 63 1.12 8.27 2.37
N LEU A 64 0.22 9.16 1.97
CA LEU A 64 -0.02 10.48 2.53
C LEU A 64 -1.52 10.66 2.74
N LEU A 65 -1.89 11.03 3.94
CA LEU A 65 -3.29 11.21 4.31
C LEU A 65 -3.73 12.66 4.06
N GLY A 66 -4.89 12.83 3.41
CA GLY A 66 -5.62 14.08 3.43
C GLY A 66 -6.35 14.26 4.77
N ASP A 67 -7.33 15.16 4.80
CA ASP A 67 -8.23 15.25 5.96
C ASP A 67 -8.91 13.89 6.16
N HIS A 68 -8.83 13.35 7.38
CA HIS A 68 -9.21 11.98 7.65
C HIS A 68 -9.75 11.79 9.06
N MET A 69 -10.39 10.67 9.30
CA MET A 69 -10.80 10.22 10.61
C MET A 69 -10.09 8.93 11.00
N HIS A 70 -9.78 8.79 12.29
CA HIS A 70 -9.21 7.58 12.84
C HIS A 70 -10.31 6.69 13.38
N LEU A 71 -10.31 5.44 12.94
CA LEU A 71 -11.21 4.41 13.42
C LEU A 71 -10.45 3.27 14.05
N GLN A 72 -11.07 2.65 15.04
CA GLN A 72 -10.63 1.37 15.59
C GLN A 72 -11.76 0.36 15.46
N CYS A 73 -11.48 -0.75 14.77
CA CYS A 73 -12.45 -1.80 14.58
C CYS A 73 -12.81 -2.47 15.92
N PRO A 74 -14.08 -2.50 16.34
CA PRO A 74 -14.47 -3.16 17.59
C PRO A 74 -14.27 -4.68 17.51
N ARG A 75 -14.36 -5.27 16.31
CA ARG A 75 -14.30 -6.70 16.10
C ARG A 75 -12.88 -7.28 16.12
N CYS A 76 -11.90 -6.58 15.53
CA CYS A 76 -10.52 -7.06 15.44
C CYS A 76 -9.47 -6.11 16.01
N GLN A 77 -9.87 -4.92 16.49
CA GLN A 77 -9.00 -3.88 17.04
C GLN A 77 -8.05 -3.21 16.03
N GLN A 78 -8.20 -3.50 14.71
CA GLN A 78 -7.45 -2.79 13.68
C GLN A 78 -7.70 -1.29 13.77
N LYS A 79 -6.63 -0.52 13.86
CA LYS A 79 -6.66 0.94 13.68
C LYS A 79 -6.48 1.25 12.20
N TYR A 80 -7.33 2.10 11.66
CA TYR A 80 -7.27 2.53 10.27
C TYR A 80 -7.84 3.92 10.09
N THR A 81 -7.61 4.50 8.94
CA THR A 81 -8.07 5.84 8.59
C THR A 81 -9.05 5.78 7.44
N VAL A 82 -9.95 6.75 7.40
CA VAL A 82 -10.95 6.92 6.35
C VAL A 82 -10.99 8.36 5.90
N ASN A 83 -11.31 8.56 4.64
CA ASN A 83 -11.35 9.88 4.02
C ASN A 83 -12.42 10.77 4.64
N ALA A 84 -12.04 11.98 5.02
CA ALA A 84 -12.92 13.04 5.51
C ALA A 84 -12.73 14.36 4.75
N SER A 85 -12.06 14.34 3.60
CA SER A 85 -11.80 15.53 2.79
C SER A 85 -13.12 16.17 2.36
N ASN A 86 -13.21 17.50 2.40
CA ASN A 86 -14.42 18.28 2.03
C ASN A 86 -14.87 18.09 0.58
N GLY A 87 -14.05 17.48 -0.28
CA GLY A 87 -14.48 16.96 -1.57
C GLY A 87 -15.27 15.66 -1.47
N GLY A 88 -15.22 14.98 -0.33
CA GLY A 88 -16.05 13.84 0.00
C GLY A 88 -17.46 14.33 0.35
N GLN A 89 -18.37 14.30 -0.61
CA GLN A 89 -19.82 14.58 -0.43
C GLN A 89 -20.51 13.58 0.51
N ASN A 90 -19.76 12.90 1.37
CA ASN A 90 -20.12 11.65 2.04
C ASN A 90 -20.37 11.79 3.53
N LEU A 91 -20.15 12.98 4.09
CA LEU A 91 -20.52 13.26 5.45
C LEU A 91 -21.97 13.78 5.46
N GLU A 92 -22.94 12.86 5.48
CA GLU A 92 -24.33 13.27 5.74
C GLU A 92 -24.41 13.90 7.12
N GLN A 93 -24.78 15.17 7.14
CA GLN A 93 -25.20 15.81 8.39
C GLN A 93 -26.56 15.25 8.78
N VAL A 94 -26.56 14.37 9.75
CA VAL A 94 -27.79 13.86 10.36
C VAL A 94 -28.04 14.65 11.65
N GLN A 95 -29.28 15.00 11.93
CA GLN A 95 -29.66 15.52 13.24
C GLN A 95 -29.99 14.32 14.15
N ASP A 96 -29.39 14.29 15.36
CA ASP A 96 -29.81 13.36 16.40
C ASP A 96 -31.22 13.75 16.93
N ASP A 97 -31.81 12.90 17.77
CA ASP A 97 -33.09 13.14 18.41
C ASP A 97 -33.12 14.40 19.27
N GLY A 98 -31.99 15.01 19.55
CA GLY A 98 -31.81 16.29 20.23
C GLY A 98 -31.55 17.49 19.31
N GLY A 99 -31.62 17.31 17.99
CA GLY A 99 -31.37 18.37 17.00
C GLY A 99 -29.90 18.73 16.80
N ARG A 100 -28.96 17.97 17.33
CA ARG A 100 -27.51 18.17 17.12
C ARG A 100 -27.14 17.64 15.76
N LYS A 101 -26.39 18.44 15.00
CA LYS A 101 -25.83 18.01 13.73
C LYS A 101 -24.70 17.00 14.00
N MET A 102 -24.90 15.79 13.57
CA MET A 102 -23.89 14.72 13.63
C MET A 102 -23.48 14.34 12.20
N LEU A 103 -22.23 13.97 12.04
CA LEU A 103 -21.75 13.45 10.77
C LEU A 103 -22.02 11.94 10.75
N ARG A 104 -22.91 11.50 9.88
CA ARG A 104 -23.13 10.07 9.65
C ARG A 104 -22.03 9.55 8.77
N PHE A 105 -21.35 8.55 9.25
CA PHE A 105 -20.16 8.01 8.65
C PHE A 105 -20.20 6.47 8.69
N GLU A 106 -19.77 5.85 7.60
CA GLU A 106 -19.58 4.42 7.56
C GLU A 106 -18.12 4.14 7.22
N GLY A 107 -17.47 3.26 7.97
CA GLY A 107 -16.11 2.82 7.74
C GLY A 107 -16.02 1.30 7.71
N CYS A 108 -15.33 0.72 6.74
CA CYS A 108 -15.11 -0.71 6.63
C CYS A 108 -13.68 -1.07 7.03
N CYS A 109 -13.53 -1.98 7.98
CA CYS A 109 -12.23 -2.42 8.47
C CYS A 109 -11.43 -3.13 7.37
N PRO A 110 -10.16 -2.75 7.10
CA PRO A 110 -9.36 -3.40 6.06
C PRO A 110 -9.01 -4.85 6.36
N ASN A 111 -9.00 -5.26 7.65
CA ASN A 111 -8.63 -6.59 8.07
C ASN A 111 -9.79 -7.59 8.10
N CYS A 112 -10.90 -7.20 8.73
CA CYS A 112 -12.03 -8.10 8.93
C CYS A 112 -13.33 -7.65 8.27
N GLN A 113 -13.28 -6.50 7.59
CA GLN A 113 -14.39 -5.89 6.84
C GLN A 113 -15.66 -5.65 7.67
N TYR A 114 -15.49 -5.52 8.96
CA TYR A 114 -16.56 -5.08 9.84
C TYR A 114 -16.89 -3.61 9.53
N VAL A 115 -18.17 -3.35 9.24
CA VAL A 115 -18.65 -2.00 8.97
C VAL A 115 -19.02 -1.32 10.27
N ILE A 116 -18.45 -0.14 10.50
CA ILE A 116 -18.78 0.75 11.60
C ILE A 116 -19.73 1.80 11.05
N ALA A 117 -20.98 1.78 11.49
CA ALA A 117 -21.99 2.81 11.20
C ALA A 117 -22.25 3.60 12.49
N ASN A 118 -21.56 4.71 12.69
CA ASN A 118 -21.80 5.55 13.87
C ASN A 118 -21.23 6.96 13.68
N PRO A 119 -21.74 7.94 14.41
CA PRO A 119 -21.15 9.27 14.49
C PRO A 119 -19.72 9.20 15.01
N VAL A 120 -18.84 9.94 14.41
CA VAL A 120 -17.40 9.88 14.68
C VAL A 120 -16.96 11.18 15.35
N GLU A 121 -16.04 11.03 16.28
CA GLU A 121 -15.34 12.12 16.91
C GLU A 121 -14.36 12.77 15.92
N GLY A 122 -14.52 14.02 15.62
CA GLY A 122 -13.54 14.90 14.99
C GLY A 122 -12.87 14.45 13.69
N VAL A 123 -12.55 15.40 12.84
CA VAL A 123 -11.73 15.21 11.64
C VAL A 123 -10.33 15.70 11.93
N ASP A 124 -9.34 14.85 11.69
CA ASP A 124 -7.94 15.24 11.73
C ASP A 124 -7.52 15.86 10.39
N GLY A 125 -6.78 16.94 10.46
CA GLY A 125 -6.22 17.58 9.26
C GLY A 125 -5.15 16.69 8.62
N GLY A 126 -4.96 16.87 7.31
CA GLY A 126 -4.04 16.08 6.53
C GLY A 126 -2.57 16.19 6.95
N ASP A 127 -1.79 15.24 6.49
CA ASP A 127 -0.35 15.18 6.73
C ASP A 127 0.36 16.46 6.30
N LYS A 128 1.36 16.89 7.10
CA LYS A 128 2.25 18.00 6.73
C LYS A 128 3.56 17.44 6.25
N VAL A 129 3.91 17.80 5.02
CA VAL A 129 5.09 17.28 4.32
C VAL A 129 6.12 18.36 4.11
N LEU A 130 7.39 17.98 4.22
CA LEU A 130 8.52 18.83 3.88
C LEU A 130 8.96 18.54 2.44
N VAL A 131 9.08 19.58 1.62
CA VAL A 131 9.38 19.50 0.20
C VAL A 131 10.70 20.23 -0.07
N LEU A 132 11.66 19.54 -0.67
CA LEU A 132 12.91 20.13 -1.17
C LEU A 132 12.67 20.77 -2.53
N LYS A 133 12.83 22.09 -2.62
CA LYS A 133 12.57 22.88 -3.83
C LYS A 133 13.68 22.77 -4.90
N PRO A 134 14.97 22.95 -4.57
CA PRO A 134 16.01 23.05 -5.58
C PRO A 134 16.43 21.72 -6.18
N VAL A 135 15.86 20.62 -5.70
CA VAL A 135 16.29 19.27 -6.13
C VAL A 135 16.16 19.08 -7.64
N TYR A 136 15.10 19.62 -8.25
CA TYR A 136 14.86 19.47 -9.70
C TYR A 136 15.55 20.53 -10.57
N ASP A 137 16.14 21.52 -9.95
CA ASP A 137 17.07 22.43 -10.64
C ASP A 137 18.46 21.80 -10.80
N MET A 138 18.84 20.94 -9.83
CA MET A 138 20.15 20.28 -9.77
C MET A 138 20.15 18.86 -10.35
N PHE A 139 19.05 18.12 -10.19
CA PHE A 139 18.93 16.71 -10.58
C PHE A 139 17.69 16.47 -11.44
N ALA A 140 17.74 15.48 -12.29
CA ALA A 140 16.55 15.03 -13.00
C ALA A 140 15.60 14.30 -12.02
N PRO A 141 14.27 14.50 -12.16
CA PRO A 141 13.30 13.72 -11.40
C PRO A 141 13.42 12.23 -11.69
N GLU A 142 13.37 11.41 -10.64
CA GLU A 142 13.46 9.95 -10.73
C GLU A 142 12.10 9.29 -10.58
N ARG A 143 11.95 8.11 -11.21
CA ARG A 143 10.72 7.33 -11.12
C ARG A 143 10.40 6.94 -9.68
N HIS A 144 9.10 6.95 -9.36
CA HIS A 144 8.53 6.68 -8.03
C HIS A 144 8.85 7.73 -6.96
N GLU A 145 9.43 8.86 -7.30
CA GLU A 145 9.48 10.00 -6.37
C GLU A 145 8.09 10.60 -6.15
N THR A 146 7.87 11.11 -4.95
CA THR A 146 6.66 11.87 -4.63
C THR A 146 6.91 13.35 -4.89
N VAL A 147 6.26 13.88 -5.91
CA VAL A 147 6.53 15.21 -6.47
C VAL A 147 5.39 16.15 -6.18
N VAL A 148 5.75 17.38 -5.74
CA VAL A 148 4.82 18.51 -5.65
C VAL A 148 4.97 19.35 -6.90
N PHE A 149 3.85 19.72 -7.53
CA PHE A 149 3.81 20.48 -8.77
C PHE A 149 2.56 21.34 -8.87
N LYS A 150 2.60 22.35 -9.76
CA LYS A 150 1.43 23.17 -10.10
C LYS A 150 0.51 22.45 -11.07
N TYR A 151 -0.80 22.67 -10.93
CA TYR A 151 -1.79 22.09 -11.82
C TYR A 151 -1.51 22.44 -13.29
N PRO A 152 -1.44 21.47 -14.21
CA PRO A 152 -0.91 21.69 -15.56
C PRO A 152 -1.84 22.42 -16.52
N LEU A 153 -3.17 22.41 -16.30
CA LEU A 153 -4.15 23.03 -17.20
C LEU A 153 -4.38 24.53 -16.92
N GLY A 154 -3.53 25.16 -16.12
CA GLY A 154 -3.61 26.58 -15.81
C GLY A 154 -4.41 26.91 -14.56
N PRO A 155 -4.51 28.20 -14.18
CA PRO A 155 -5.26 28.61 -13.01
C PRO A 155 -6.74 28.33 -13.22
N GLN A 156 -7.35 27.66 -12.26
CA GLN A 156 -8.80 27.47 -12.21
C GLN A 156 -9.46 28.83 -11.94
N LYS A 157 -10.58 29.12 -12.61
CA LYS A 157 -11.20 30.46 -12.68
C LYS A 157 -11.44 31.13 -11.32
N ASP A 158 -11.59 30.35 -10.24
CA ASP A 158 -11.98 30.90 -8.94
C ASP A 158 -10.93 30.75 -7.83
N PHE A 159 -9.78 30.06 -8.03
CA PHE A 159 -8.93 29.64 -6.93
C PHE A 159 -7.41 29.76 -7.15
N GLY A 160 -6.93 30.28 -8.24
CA GLY A 160 -5.49 30.33 -8.54
C GLY A 160 -4.90 28.98 -8.91
N ALA A 161 -3.57 28.89 -8.91
CA ALA A 161 -2.86 27.66 -9.26
C ALA A 161 -2.74 26.75 -8.04
N TYR A 162 -3.52 25.67 -7.99
CA TYR A 162 -3.38 24.65 -6.95
C TYR A 162 -2.07 23.88 -7.08
N ASN A 163 -1.48 23.56 -5.94
CA ASN A 163 -0.38 22.61 -5.87
C ASN A 163 -0.93 21.20 -5.68
N TYR A 164 -0.43 20.27 -6.49
CA TYR A 164 -0.74 18.85 -6.42
C TYR A 164 0.47 18.08 -5.93
N ILE A 165 0.22 16.94 -5.31
CA ILE A 165 1.23 15.97 -4.93
C ILE A 165 0.86 14.62 -5.49
N LYS A 166 1.78 14.01 -6.26
CA LYS A 166 1.58 12.70 -6.90
C LYS A 166 2.92 11.96 -6.99
N ARG A 167 2.83 10.69 -7.34
CA ARG A 167 3.99 9.86 -7.61
C ARG A 167 4.37 9.91 -9.08
N LEU A 168 5.66 10.08 -9.36
CA LEU A 168 6.22 10.11 -10.71
C LEU A 168 6.29 8.69 -11.29
N TRP A 169 5.62 8.48 -12.42
CA TRP A 169 5.62 7.20 -13.14
C TRP A 169 6.24 7.29 -14.54
N GLY A 170 5.94 8.31 -15.31
CA GLY A 170 6.45 8.48 -16.67
C GLY A 170 7.55 9.53 -16.76
N LEU A 171 8.59 9.23 -17.49
CA LEU A 171 9.74 10.09 -17.76
C LEU A 171 9.68 10.65 -19.18
N PRO A 172 10.42 11.73 -19.48
CA PRO A 172 10.50 12.29 -20.82
C PRO A 172 10.87 11.24 -21.89
N GLY A 173 10.23 11.33 -23.05
CA GLY A 173 10.47 10.44 -24.19
C GLY A 173 9.81 9.06 -24.07
N GLU A 174 9.15 8.76 -22.97
CA GLU A 174 8.50 7.47 -22.77
C GLU A 174 7.08 7.43 -23.33
N LYS A 175 6.61 6.23 -23.58
CA LYS A 175 5.21 5.88 -23.79
C LYS A 175 4.82 4.86 -22.74
N LEU A 176 3.73 5.11 -22.04
CA LEU A 176 3.24 4.23 -20.98
C LEU A 176 1.96 3.51 -21.39
N ALA A 177 1.72 2.38 -20.74
CA ALA A 177 0.43 1.70 -20.75
C ALA A 177 0.05 1.29 -19.33
N ILE A 178 -1.25 1.32 -19.02
CA ILE A 178 -1.81 0.77 -17.78
C ILE A 178 -2.74 -0.38 -18.15
N GLN A 179 -2.51 -1.54 -17.54
CA GLN A 179 -3.33 -2.72 -17.75
C GLN A 179 -3.24 -3.66 -16.54
N GLY A 180 -4.38 -4.16 -16.07
CA GLY A 180 -4.43 -5.16 -15.00
C GLY A 180 -3.81 -4.71 -13.67
N GLY A 181 -3.83 -3.41 -13.38
CA GLY A 181 -3.26 -2.83 -12.17
C GLY A 181 -1.79 -2.43 -12.28
N ASP A 182 -1.11 -2.84 -13.33
CA ASP A 182 0.32 -2.59 -13.55
C ASP A 182 0.55 -1.45 -14.55
N VAL A 183 1.69 -0.78 -14.40
CA VAL A 183 2.17 0.27 -15.32
C VAL A 183 3.32 -0.29 -16.16
N TYR A 184 3.23 -0.09 -17.45
CA TYR A 184 4.17 -0.61 -18.43
C TYR A 184 4.84 0.51 -19.22
N LEU A 185 6.11 0.31 -19.53
CA LEU A 185 6.81 1.04 -20.57
C LEU A 185 6.54 0.35 -21.92
N VAL A 186 6.13 1.11 -22.91
CA VAL A 186 5.90 0.63 -24.27
C VAL A 186 7.14 0.90 -25.10
N ASP A 187 7.78 -0.14 -25.62
CA ASP A 187 8.96 0.02 -26.48
C ASP A 187 8.57 0.41 -27.92
N GLU A 188 9.56 0.56 -28.79
CA GLU A 188 9.34 0.97 -30.19
C GLU A 188 8.59 -0.08 -31.02
N ALA A 189 8.67 -1.36 -30.62
CA ALA A 189 7.93 -2.45 -31.23
C ALA A 189 6.50 -2.58 -30.68
N GLY A 190 6.08 -1.73 -29.73
CA GLY A 190 4.78 -1.78 -29.09
C GLY A 190 4.68 -2.83 -27.97
N LYS A 191 5.80 -3.46 -27.59
CA LYS A 191 5.83 -4.48 -26.53
C LYS A 191 5.74 -3.81 -25.16
N LEU A 192 4.95 -4.41 -24.27
CA LEU A 192 4.78 -3.98 -22.89
C LEU A 192 5.92 -4.52 -22.01
N ASN A 193 6.61 -3.62 -21.34
CA ASN A 193 7.66 -3.93 -20.38
C ASN A 193 7.25 -3.36 -19.01
N ILE A 194 7.00 -4.24 -18.03
CA ILE A 194 6.48 -3.83 -16.73
C ILE A 194 7.49 -2.94 -15.99
N ILE A 195 6.99 -1.84 -15.42
CA ILE A 195 7.78 -0.93 -14.59
C ILE A 195 7.76 -1.48 -13.17
N ARG A 196 8.92 -1.94 -12.70
CA ARG A 196 9.07 -2.60 -11.41
C ARG A 196 9.47 -1.61 -10.32
N LYS A 197 8.83 -1.74 -9.18
CA LYS A 197 9.24 -1.05 -7.95
C LYS A 197 10.51 -1.71 -7.38
N THR A 198 11.39 -0.90 -6.80
CA THR A 198 12.51 -1.45 -6.02
C THR A 198 11.98 -2.15 -4.75
N PRO A 199 12.72 -3.11 -4.17
CA PRO A 199 12.28 -3.82 -2.97
C PRO A 199 11.91 -2.91 -1.79
N ASP A 200 12.60 -1.78 -1.60
CA ASP A 200 12.26 -0.80 -0.57
C ASP A 200 10.91 -0.09 -0.88
N LYS A 201 10.66 0.25 -2.14
CA LYS A 201 9.39 0.83 -2.59
C LYS A 201 8.23 -0.16 -2.42
N MET A 202 8.44 -1.44 -2.74
CA MET A 202 7.43 -2.49 -2.50
C MET A 202 6.99 -2.52 -1.04
N LEU A 203 7.93 -2.49 -0.09
CA LEU A 203 7.61 -2.50 1.35
C LEU A 203 6.86 -1.25 1.82
N ARG A 204 7.09 -0.09 1.20
CA ARG A 204 6.46 1.18 1.58
C ARG A 204 5.09 1.38 0.95
N MET A 205 4.91 0.88 -0.27
CA MET A 205 3.69 1.12 -1.05
C MET A 205 2.63 0.02 -0.86
N ARG A 206 2.98 -1.10 -0.22
CA ARG A 206 2.07 -2.23 0.01
C ARG A 206 0.84 -1.84 0.85
N ARG A 207 -0.26 -2.54 0.64
CA ARG A 207 -1.54 -2.36 1.35
C ARG A 207 -1.90 -3.62 2.13
N ILE A 208 -2.34 -3.45 3.37
CA ILE A 208 -2.75 -4.59 4.21
C ILE A 208 -4.01 -5.24 3.67
N VAL A 209 -4.01 -6.56 3.64
CA VAL A 209 -5.17 -7.40 3.31
C VAL A 209 -5.66 -8.14 4.55
N ASN A 210 -4.73 -8.73 5.30
CA ASN A 210 -5.03 -9.45 6.53
C ASN A 210 -3.86 -9.42 7.50
N ASP A 211 -4.16 -9.24 8.76
CA ASP A 211 -3.23 -9.40 9.87
C ASP A 211 -3.84 -10.37 10.90
N ASN A 212 -3.24 -11.54 11.03
CA ASN A 212 -3.73 -12.61 11.89
C ASN A 212 -3.50 -12.35 13.40
N GLU A 213 -2.69 -11.35 13.79
CA GLU A 213 -2.54 -10.93 15.19
C GLU A 213 -3.77 -10.15 15.69
N LEU A 214 -4.54 -9.58 14.76
CA LEU A 214 -5.67 -8.70 15.08
C LEU A 214 -6.96 -9.50 15.27
N LEU A 215 -7.08 -10.16 16.39
CA LEU A 215 -8.26 -10.91 16.81
C LEU A 215 -8.73 -10.41 18.17
N ASN A 216 -10.02 -10.08 18.28
CA ASN A 216 -10.65 -9.71 19.55
C ASN A 216 -11.61 -10.81 20.01
N PRO A 217 -11.18 -11.73 20.89
CA PRO A 217 -12.01 -12.83 21.35
C PRO A 217 -13.18 -12.40 22.24
N SER A 218 -13.11 -11.19 22.79
CA SER A 218 -14.16 -10.64 23.67
C SER A 218 -15.32 -10.01 22.90
N HIS A 219 -15.22 -9.90 21.58
CA HIS A 219 -16.34 -9.40 20.76
C HIS A 219 -17.49 -10.41 20.70
N PRO A 220 -18.77 -9.99 20.79
CA PRO A 220 -19.93 -10.91 20.73
C PRO A 220 -19.95 -11.80 19.48
N GLN A 221 -19.35 -11.34 18.38
CA GLN A 221 -19.13 -12.10 17.15
C GLN A 221 -17.63 -12.10 16.84
N PRO A 222 -16.83 -12.93 17.53
CA PRO A 222 -15.39 -12.92 17.34
C PRO A 222 -15.03 -13.29 15.89
N LEU A 223 -13.93 -12.70 15.42
CA LEU A 223 -13.39 -13.04 14.12
C LEU A 223 -12.70 -14.40 14.20
N ASN A 224 -13.13 -15.33 13.36
CA ASN A 224 -12.37 -16.54 13.14
C ASN A 224 -11.17 -16.24 12.24
N THR A 225 -10.06 -16.93 12.50
CA THR A 225 -8.90 -16.81 11.60
C THR A 225 -9.27 -17.21 10.17
N SER A 226 -8.74 -16.48 9.20
CA SER A 226 -8.84 -16.79 7.78
C SER A 226 -7.86 -17.89 7.33
N TRP A 227 -7.01 -18.37 8.25
CA TRP A 227 -6.05 -19.41 8.00
C TRP A 227 -6.59 -20.76 8.47
N LYS A 228 -6.50 -21.77 7.61
CA LYS A 228 -7.04 -23.12 7.88
C LYS A 228 -6.07 -24.17 7.39
N PRO A 229 -5.88 -25.27 8.16
CA PRO A 229 -5.28 -26.47 7.64
C PRO A 229 -6.07 -26.97 6.43
N ALA A 230 -5.40 -27.38 5.38
CA ALA A 230 -6.05 -27.89 4.17
C ALA A 230 -5.14 -28.89 3.45
N ASN A 231 -5.75 -29.85 2.74
CA ASN A 231 -5.04 -30.72 1.81
C ASN A 231 -4.77 -30.02 0.47
N GLU A 232 -4.15 -30.70 -0.48
CA GLU A 232 -3.87 -30.16 -1.81
C GLU A 232 -5.14 -29.76 -2.59
N ARG A 233 -6.28 -30.40 -2.30
CA ARG A 233 -7.59 -30.12 -2.90
C ARG A 233 -8.38 -29.05 -2.16
N TRP A 234 -7.74 -28.41 -1.14
CA TRP A 234 -8.34 -27.35 -0.31
C TRP A 234 -9.49 -27.80 0.61
N GLU A 235 -9.66 -29.09 0.79
CA GLU A 235 -10.54 -29.64 1.79
C GLU A 235 -9.87 -29.55 3.17
N THR A 236 -10.65 -29.27 4.19
CA THR A 236 -10.13 -29.27 5.56
C THR A 236 -9.91 -30.72 5.99
N PRO A 237 -8.65 -31.19 6.19
CA PRO A 237 -8.42 -32.56 6.64
C PRO A 237 -8.93 -32.74 8.06
N ALA A 238 -9.23 -33.98 8.44
CA ALA A 238 -9.49 -34.30 9.83
C ALA A 238 -8.29 -33.86 10.71
N ALA A 239 -8.54 -33.48 11.95
CA ALA A 239 -7.50 -32.96 12.86
C ALA A 239 -6.29 -33.91 12.99
N GLU A 240 -6.52 -35.20 12.84
CA GLU A 240 -5.49 -36.23 12.89
C GLU A 240 -4.62 -36.31 11.62
N GLN A 241 -5.06 -35.69 10.52
CA GLN A 241 -4.40 -35.72 9.20
C GLN A 241 -3.63 -34.47 8.89
N THR A 242 -3.59 -33.49 9.79
CA THR A 242 -2.84 -32.26 9.61
C THR A 242 -1.76 -32.10 10.67
N ALA A 243 -0.58 -31.61 10.24
CA ALA A 243 0.48 -31.25 11.17
C ALA A 243 0.25 -29.86 11.82
N TRP A 244 -0.70 -29.07 11.33
CA TRP A 244 -0.95 -27.72 11.80
C TRP A 244 -2.03 -27.70 12.90
N SER A 245 -1.72 -26.96 13.96
CA SER A 245 -2.65 -26.67 15.04
C SER A 245 -2.57 -25.19 15.42
N SER A 246 -3.71 -24.60 15.78
CA SER A 246 -3.74 -23.21 16.24
C SER A 246 -3.63 -23.14 17.76
N SER A 247 -3.03 -22.09 18.26
CA SER A 247 -2.98 -21.69 19.65
C SER A 247 -3.22 -20.18 19.76
N GLU A 248 -3.34 -19.67 21.00
CA GLU A 248 -3.61 -18.26 21.25
C GLU A 248 -4.81 -17.73 20.44
N GLN A 249 -5.89 -18.52 20.40
CA GLN A 249 -7.14 -18.17 19.70
C GLN A 249 -6.96 -17.95 18.19
N GLY A 250 -6.04 -18.68 17.56
CA GLY A 250 -5.77 -18.57 16.12
C GLY A 250 -4.68 -17.57 15.72
N ARG A 251 -4.06 -16.87 16.68
CA ARG A 251 -2.95 -15.95 16.40
C ARG A 251 -1.65 -16.66 16.10
N GLN A 252 -1.44 -17.82 16.75
CA GLN A 252 -0.25 -18.63 16.56
C GLN A 252 -0.62 -19.96 15.91
N TRP A 253 0.17 -20.37 14.94
CA TRP A 253 0.07 -21.65 14.27
C TRP A 253 1.31 -22.47 14.52
N ASN A 254 1.12 -23.73 14.94
CA ASN A 254 2.21 -24.65 15.23
C ASN A 254 2.12 -25.84 14.26
N SER A 255 3.27 -26.24 13.71
CA SER A 255 3.36 -27.43 12.88
C SER A 255 4.42 -28.37 13.41
N LYS A 256 4.11 -29.68 13.37
CA LYS A 256 5.01 -30.80 13.70
C LYS A 256 4.87 -31.87 12.62
N ALA A 257 5.26 -31.55 11.39
CA ALA A 257 5.20 -32.45 10.25
C ALA A 257 6.28 -33.53 10.36
N LYS A 258 5.92 -34.80 10.22
CA LYS A 258 6.84 -35.96 10.35
C LYS A 258 6.83 -36.94 9.17
N ASP A 259 5.84 -36.86 8.29
CA ASP A 259 5.51 -37.96 7.36
C ASP A 259 6.09 -37.78 5.95
N GLY A 260 7.04 -36.88 5.75
CA GLY A 260 7.62 -36.62 4.43
C GLY A 260 6.70 -35.89 3.45
N ALA A 261 5.38 -35.92 3.66
CA ALA A 261 4.42 -35.16 2.89
C ALA A 261 4.37 -33.68 3.36
N THR A 262 4.04 -32.77 2.45
CA THR A 262 3.85 -31.37 2.82
C THR A 262 2.51 -31.16 3.48
N SER A 263 2.52 -30.65 4.71
CA SER A 263 1.30 -30.23 5.42
C SER A 263 1.09 -28.72 5.19
N TRP A 264 -0.11 -28.34 4.74
CA TRP A 264 -0.43 -26.98 4.32
C TRP A 264 -1.31 -26.26 5.34
N LEU A 265 -1.00 -24.98 5.57
CA LEU A 265 -1.86 -23.99 6.18
C LEU A 265 -2.21 -22.96 5.09
N ARG A 266 -3.51 -22.79 4.80
CA ARG A 266 -3.98 -22.02 3.66
C ARG A 266 -4.80 -20.83 4.09
N TYR A 267 -4.60 -19.69 3.42
CA TYR A 267 -5.39 -18.49 3.61
C TYR A 267 -6.62 -18.53 2.71
N GLN A 268 -7.77 -18.23 3.29
CA GLN A 268 -9.03 -17.99 2.59
C GLN A 268 -9.47 -16.56 2.83
N HIS A 269 -9.54 -15.77 1.78
CA HIS A 269 -10.01 -14.39 1.90
C HIS A 269 -11.53 -14.39 2.04
N ASN A 270 -12.01 -14.01 3.22
CA ASN A 270 -13.44 -13.94 3.51
C ASN A 270 -13.88 -12.48 3.38
N PHE A 271 -14.44 -12.15 2.24
CA PHE A 271 -14.97 -10.82 1.94
C PHE A 271 -16.50 -10.81 2.13
N ASN A 272 -17.05 -9.72 2.69
CA ASN A 272 -18.49 -9.56 2.83
C ASN A 272 -18.93 -8.26 2.13
N PRO A 273 -19.27 -8.32 0.84
CA PRO A 273 -19.64 -7.15 0.07
C PRO A 273 -20.98 -6.53 0.50
N THR A 274 -21.87 -7.30 1.14
CA THR A 274 -23.19 -6.77 1.56
C THR A 274 -23.11 -5.73 2.67
N LYS A 275 -21.97 -5.62 3.33
CA LYS A 275 -21.71 -4.59 4.36
C LYS A 275 -21.07 -3.33 3.81
N MET A 276 -20.81 -3.26 2.52
CA MET A 276 -20.24 -2.10 1.87
C MET A 276 -21.38 -1.14 1.47
N GLY A 277 -21.68 -0.24 2.36
CA GLY A 277 -22.46 0.98 2.25
C GLY A 277 -23.64 1.10 1.26
N GLY A 278 -24.79 1.45 1.78
CA GLY A 278 -25.78 2.32 1.13
C GLY A 278 -26.69 1.78 0.03
N GLY A 279 -26.39 0.70 -0.66
CA GLY A 279 -27.24 0.14 -1.72
C GLY A 279 -27.88 -1.19 -1.39
N PHE A 280 -27.33 -1.92 -0.42
CA PHE A 280 -27.68 -3.30 -0.13
C PHE A 280 -28.25 -3.52 1.29
N ALA A 281 -28.78 -2.46 1.90
CA ALA A 281 -29.34 -2.49 3.27
C ALA A 281 -30.48 -3.49 3.49
N GLY A 282 -30.94 -4.21 2.46
CA GLY A 282 -31.96 -5.24 2.54
C GLY A 282 -31.46 -6.69 2.49
N MET A 283 -30.16 -6.92 2.25
CA MET A 283 -29.63 -8.28 2.21
C MET A 283 -29.25 -8.76 3.62
N GLN A 284 -30.06 -9.67 4.16
CA GLN A 284 -29.93 -10.15 5.55
C GLN A 284 -28.82 -11.19 5.79
N ASP A 285 -28.29 -11.82 4.76
CA ASP A 285 -27.29 -12.88 4.93
C ASP A 285 -25.88 -12.45 4.51
N PRO A 286 -24.89 -12.58 5.41
CA PRO A 286 -23.50 -12.36 5.04
C PRO A 286 -23.08 -13.44 4.04
N ILE A 287 -22.47 -13.04 2.94
CA ILE A 287 -21.79 -13.99 2.06
C ILE A 287 -20.61 -14.57 2.83
N ASN A 288 -20.78 -15.77 3.33
CA ASN A 288 -19.76 -16.53 4.04
C ASN A 288 -19.09 -17.48 3.05
N GLY A 289 -18.05 -17.04 2.39
CA GLY A 289 -17.30 -17.90 1.48
C GLY A 289 -15.95 -17.29 1.10
N PRO A 290 -15.04 -18.09 0.55
CA PRO A 290 -13.80 -17.57 0.02
C PRO A 290 -14.09 -16.63 -1.15
N HIS A 291 -13.33 -15.54 -1.23
CA HIS A 291 -13.41 -14.52 -2.27
C HIS A 291 -12.02 -14.25 -2.83
N ILE A 292 -11.93 -13.73 -4.05
CA ILE A 292 -10.66 -13.22 -4.57
C ILE A 292 -10.28 -11.92 -3.86
N ILE A 293 -8.98 -11.65 -3.72
CA ILE A 293 -8.49 -10.38 -3.18
C ILE A 293 -8.67 -9.30 -4.25
N THR A 294 -9.25 -8.16 -3.84
CA THR A 294 -9.53 -7.03 -4.72
C THR A 294 -8.72 -5.78 -4.33
N ASP A 295 -8.87 -4.74 -5.12
CA ASP A 295 -8.26 -3.41 -4.91
C ASP A 295 -8.90 -2.60 -3.76
N PHE A 296 -9.70 -3.23 -2.91
CA PHE A 296 -10.35 -2.62 -1.76
C PHE A 296 -9.39 -1.74 -0.94
N LEU A 297 -9.79 -0.51 -0.68
CA LEU A 297 -9.08 0.43 0.18
C LEU A 297 -10.05 1.02 1.20
N ALA A 298 -9.87 0.68 2.48
CA ALA A 298 -10.72 1.13 3.58
C ALA A 298 -10.83 2.66 3.67
N TYR A 299 -9.79 3.37 3.25
CA TYR A 299 -9.76 4.83 3.21
C TYR A 299 -10.88 5.43 2.34
N ASN A 300 -11.28 4.74 1.27
CA ASN A 300 -12.29 5.21 0.32
C ASN A 300 -13.72 4.73 0.64
N HIS A 301 -13.90 3.93 1.69
CA HIS A 301 -15.18 3.27 1.93
C HIS A 301 -16.36 4.22 2.14
N SER A 302 -16.09 5.44 2.65
CA SER A 302 -17.10 6.46 2.81
C SER A 302 -17.64 7.02 1.47
N ASP A 303 -16.96 6.78 0.36
CA ASP A 303 -17.38 7.23 -0.96
C ASP A 303 -18.41 6.27 -1.54
N ARG A 304 -19.70 6.62 -1.44
CA ARG A 304 -20.82 5.86 -1.99
C ARG A 304 -20.60 5.64 -3.49
N GLY A 305 -20.42 4.41 -3.89
CA GLY A 305 -20.22 4.01 -5.27
C GLY A 305 -18.79 3.58 -5.63
N MET A 306 -17.82 3.64 -4.71
CA MET A 306 -16.50 3.06 -4.90
C MET A 306 -16.46 1.59 -4.46
N PHE A 307 -16.91 0.69 -5.32
CA PHE A 307 -16.85 -0.73 -5.06
C PHE A 307 -15.53 -1.30 -5.59
N PRO A 308 -14.73 -1.96 -4.73
CA PRO A 308 -13.54 -2.67 -5.17
C PRO A 308 -13.95 -3.90 -5.96
N HIS A 309 -13.59 -3.97 -7.21
CA HIS A 309 -13.94 -5.08 -8.10
C HIS A 309 -12.76 -5.65 -8.87
N ASP A 310 -11.67 -4.90 -8.94
CA ASP A 310 -10.49 -5.34 -9.65
C ASP A 310 -9.70 -6.37 -8.83
N TRP A 311 -9.48 -7.54 -9.42
CA TRP A 311 -8.66 -8.58 -8.80
C TRP A 311 -7.21 -8.14 -8.69
N VAL A 312 -6.61 -8.35 -7.51
CA VAL A 312 -5.20 -8.09 -7.24
C VAL A 312 -4.48 -9.39 -6.93
N GLY A 313 -3.70 -9.87 -7.90
CA GLY A 313 -2.86 -11.05 -7.75
C GLY A 313 -1.44 -10.75 -7.25
N ASP A 314 -1.09 -9.47 -7.12
CA ASP A 314 0.22 -9.02 -6.63
C ASP A 314 0.21 -8.99 -5.10
N LEU A 315 0.70 -10.09 -4.52
CA LEU A 315 0.61 -10.36 -3.09
C LEU A 315 1.98 -10.53 -2.45
N MET A 316 2.01 -10.24 -1.15
CA MET A 316 3.15 -10.53 -0.28
C MET A 316 2.64 -11.21 0.99
N VAL A 317 3.31 -12.28 1.42
CA VAL A 317 3.14 -12.88 2.73
C VAL A 317 4.32 -12.51 3.63
N GLU A 318 4.01 -12.15 4.87
CA GLU A 318 4.99 -11.88 5.93
C GLU A 318 4.65 -12.76 7.13
N ALA A 319 5.67 -13.43 7.69
CA ALA A 319 5.51 -14.33 8.83
C ALA A 319 6.74 -14.31 9.74
N GLU A 320 6.53 -14.25 11.05
CA GLU A 320 7.57 -14.56 12.05
C GLU A 320 7.52 -16.07 12.30
N VAL A 321 8.56 -16.76 11.86
CA VAL A 321 8.69 -18.22 11.97
C VAL A 321 9.70 -18.53 13.05
N ASP A 322 9.26 -19.20 14.11
CA ASP A 322 10.11 -19.70 15.18
C ASP A 322 10.45 -21.16 14.91
N VAL A 323 11.68 -21.41 14.50
CA VAL A 323 12.20 -22.73 14.16
C VAL A 323 12.53 -23.48 15.45
N GLN A 324 11.78 -24.55 15.75
CA GLN A 324 11.96 -25.36 16.96
C GLN A 324 13.08 -26.40 16.81
N ALA A 325 13.29 -26.88 15.58
CA ALA A 325 14.38 -27.80 15.23
C ALA A 325 14.90 -27.46 13.84
N ALA A 326 16.24 -27.40 13.71
CA ALA A 326 16.90 -27.11 12.45
C ALA A 326 16.89 -28.34 11.51
N GLN A 327 15.68 -28.78 11.13
CA GLN A 327 15.47 -29.89 10.21
C GLN A 327 14.19 -29.70 9.39
N GLY A 328 14.13 -30.34 8.22
CA GLY A 328 12.98 -30.29 7.33
C GLY A 328 12.93 -28.99 6.51
N THR A 329 11.75 -28.70 5.96
CA THR A 329 11.55 -27.59 5.04
C THR A 329 10.33 -26.76 5.46
N PHE A 330 10.48 -25.45 5.44
CA PHE A 330 9.39 -24.48 5.56
C PHE A 330 9.16 -23.79 4.22
N ILE A 331 7.90 -23.65 3.80
CA ILE A 331 7.53 -23.17 2.46
C ILE A 331 6.57 -21.98 2.59
N LEU A 332 6.83 -20.91 1.84
CA LEU A 332 5.89 -19.83 1.54
C LEU A 332 5.43 -19.97 0.09
N GLN A 333 4.12 -20.03 -0.14
CA GLN A 333 3.53 -20.19 -1.47
C GLN A 333 2.63 -19.02 -1.81
N LEU A 334 2.79 -18.49 -3.03
CA LEU A 334 1.92 -17.48 -3.63
C LEU A 334 1.39 -17.99 -4.97
N LYS A 335 0.09 -17.78 -5.21
CA LYS A 335 -0.57 -18.09 -6.48
C LYS A 335 -1.06 -16.81 -7.13
N LYS A 336 -0.90 -16.72 -8.46
CA LYS A 336 -1.39 -15.61 -9.29
C LYS A 336 -1.83 -16.17 -10.64
N GLY A 337 -3.13 -16.36 -10.80
CA GLY A 337 -3.69 -16.95 -12.02
C GLY A 337 -3.16 -18.36 -12.29
N VAL A 338 -2.47 -18.53 -13.42
CA VAL A 338 -1.85 -19.82 -13.82
C VAL A 338 -0.49 -20.08 -13.17
N LEU A 339 0.02 -19.12 -12.40
CA LEU A 339 1.34 -19.20 -11.77
C LEU A 339 1.23 -19.67 -10.32
N ASN A 340 2.16 -20.55 -9.94
CA ASN A 340 2.39 -20.98 -8.55
C ASN A 340 3.86 -20.74 -8.22
N ALA A 341 4.12 -19.86 -7.27
CA ALA A 341 5.46 -19.52 -6.81
C ALA A 341 5.67 -20.01 -5.37
N GLU A 342 6.82 -20.61 -5.09
CA GLU A 342 7.18 -21.13 -3.79
C GLU A 342 8.58 -20.65 -3.40
N ALA A 343 8.72 -20.22 -2.15
CA ALA A 343 10.02 -20.01 -1.49
C ALA A 343 10.18 -21.06 -0.40
N SER A 344 11.02 -22.05 -0.64
CA SER A 344 11.26 -23.20 0.22
C SER A 344 12.56 -23.02 0.99
N PHE A 345 12.50 -23.04 2.31
CA PHE A 345 13.63 -22.89 3.21
C PHE A 345 13.99 -24.24 3.80
N ASN A 346 15.14 -24.80 3.43
CA ASN A 346 15.71 -25.97 4.09
C ASN A 346 16.27 -25.54 5.45
N LEU A 347 15.65 -25.97 6.53
CA LEU A 347 15.97 -25.54 7.89
C LEU A 347 17.29 -26.13 8.41
N GLN A 348 17.84 -27.16 7.77
CA GLN A 348 19.11 -27.75 8.14
C GLN A 348 20.29 -27.04 7.45
N SER A 349 20.19 -26.82 6.14
CA SER A 349 21.28 -26.20 5.37
C SER A 349 21.19 -24.67 5.33
N GLY A 350 20.00 -24.10 5.54
CA GLY A 350 19.74 -22.68 5.36
C GLY A 350 19.52 -22.28 3.90
N ARG A 351 19.49 -23.24 2.97
CA ARG A 351 19.27 -22.94 1.55
C ARG A 351 17.82 -22.56 1.30
N CYS A 352 17.62 -21.42 0.64
CA CYS A 352 16.33 -20.99 0.11
C CYS A 352 16.27 -21.30 -1.38
N THR A 353 15.26 -22.08 -1.79
CA THR A 353 14.99 -22.37 -3.20
C THR A 353 13.69 -21.68 -3.58
N VAL A 354 13.74 -20.80 -4.59
CA VAL A 354 12.55 -20.20 -5.18
C VAL A 354 12.21 -20.92 -6.48
N THR A 355 11.01 -21.47 -6.54
CA THR A 355 10.47 -22.12 -7.73
C THR A 355 9.24 -21.38 -8.25
N LEU A 356 9.13 -21.29 -9.56
CA LEU A 356 7.92 -20.83 -10.24
C LEU A 356 7.42 -21.93 -11.16
N GLN A 357 6.17 -22.28 -11.04
CA GLN A 357 5.47 -23.21 -11.91
C GLN A 357 4.36 -22.47 -12.68
N LYS A 358 4.16 -22.84 -13.92
CA LYS A 358 3.02 -22.45 -14.74
C LYS A 358 2.20 -23.71 -15.04
N GLU A 359 0.94 -23.76 -14.58
CA GLU A 359 0.07 -24.93 -14.74
C GLU A 359 0.75 -26.25 -14.32
N GLY A 360 1.48 -26.22 -13.20
CA GLY A 360 2.21 -27.38 -12.65
C GLY A 360 3.54 -27.70 -13.33
N LYS A 361 3.93 -26.97 -14.38
CA LYS A 361 5.23 -27.16 -15.05
C LYS A 361 6.26 -26.16 -14.51
N PRO A 362 7.47 -26.60 -14.17
CA PRO A 362 8.51 -25.72 -13.66
C PRO A 362 8.98 -24.75 -14.75
N VAL A 363 9.07 -23.45 -14.40
CA VAL A 363 9.53 -22.37 -15.29
C VAL A 363 10.81 -21.76 -14.77
N ILE A 364 10.90 -21.55 -13.45
CA ILE A 364 12.06 -20.96 -12.78
C ILE A 364 12.41 -21.83 -11.58
N SER A 365 13.72 -22.02 -11.36
CA SER A 365 14.28 -22.52 -10.11
C SER A 365 15.57 -21.76 -9.82
N LYS A 366 15.65 -21.11 -8.66
CA LYS A 366 16.80 -20.35 -8.20
C LYS A 366 17.07 -20.66 -6.73
N GLU A 367 18.35 -20.66 -6.36
CA GLU A 367 18.78 -20.94 -4.99
C GLU A 367 19.65 -19.83 -4.44
N ALA A 368 19.53 -19.58 -3.14
CA ALA A 368 20.38 -18.66 -2.40
C ALA A 368 20.57 -19.15 -0.95
N ASP A 369 21.66 -18.79 -0.34
CA ASP A 369 21.89 -19.09 1.07
C ASP A 369 21.18 -18.08 1.97
N SER A 370 20.52 -18.59 2.99
CA SER A 370 19.81 -17.82 4.01
C SER A 370 20.30 -18.17 5.42
N SER A 371 19.91 -17.36 6.40
CA SER A 371 20.24 -17.61 7.82
C SER A 371 19.17 -18.45 8.56
N VAL A 372 18.24 -19.11 7.84
CA VAL A 372 17.10 -19.84 8.43
C VAL A 372 17.49 -21.29 8.81
N ASN A 373 18.75 -21.52 9.14
CA ASN A 373 19.29 -22.83 9.57
C ASN A 373 19.57 -22.90 11.08
N ARG A 374 19.00 -21.97 11.85
CA ARG A 374 19.16 -21.93 13.30
C ARG A 374 17.80 -21.95 13.96
N THR A 375 17.72 -22.57 15.15
CA THR A 375 16.55 -22.46 16.01
C THR A 375 16.33 -21.01 16.44
N GLY A 376 15.07 -20.63 16.63
CA GLY A 376 14.67 -19.28 16.99
C GLY A 376 13.86 -18.57 15.92
N LYS A 377 13.64 -17.28 16.12
CA LYS A 377 12.70 -16.46 15.33
C LYS A 377 13.35 -15.86 14.09
N HIS A 378 12.69 -16.07 12.96
CA HIS A 378 13.06 -15.51 11.67
C HIS A 378 11.86 -14.78 11.08
N LEU A 379 12.01 -13.52 10.69
CA LEU A 379 10.99 -12.78 9.93
C LEU A 379 11.20 -13.07 8.45
N LEU A 380 10.25 -13.74 7.83
CA LEU A 380 10.28 -14.13 6.42
C LEU A 380 9.24 -13.33 5.64
N ARG A 381 9.61 -12.86 4.45
CA ARG A 381 8.70 -12.25 3.49
C ARG A 381 8.91 -12.85 2.12
N PHE A 382 7.80 -13.08 1.44
CA PHE A 382 7.80 -13.51 0.04
C PHE A 382 6.75 -12.71 -0.72
N ALA A 383 7.15 -12.10 -1.83
CA ALA A 383 6.27 -11.25 -2.66
C ALA A 383 6.34 -11.65 -4.13
N ASN A 384 5.22 -11.43 -4.82
CA ASN A 384 5.14 -11.37 -6.27
C ASN A 384 4.49 -10.04 -6.65
N PHE A 385 5.28 -8.97 -6.74
CA PHE A 385 4.83 -7.65 -7.17
C PHE A 385 5.46 -7.30 -8.52
N ASP A 386 4.70 -6.64 -9.40
CA ASP A 386 5.18 -6.21 -10.73
C ASP A 386 5.85 -7.36 -11.52
N ASN A 387 5.31 -8.58 -11.45
CA ASN A 387 5.92 -9.80 -12.02
C ASN A 387 7.38 -10.01 -11.59
N ARG A 388 7.66 -9.83 -10.30
CA ARG A 388 8.97 -10.09 -9.69
C ARG A 388 8.79 -10.83 -8.36
N LEU A 389 9.46 -11.99 -8.24
CA LEU A 389 9.53 -12.72 -6.97
C LEU A 389 10.65 -12.15 -6.12
N THR A 390 10.31 -11.80 -4.89
CA THR A 390 11.24 -11.17 -3.95
C THR A 390 11.15 -11.86 -2.60
N VAL A 391 12.28 -12.23 -2.02
CA VAL A 391 12.38 -12.92 -0.73
C VAL A 391 13.24 -12.14 0.24
N TRP A 392 12.76 -11.95 1.46
CA TRP A 392 13.53 -11.36 2.55
C TRP A 392 13.61 -12.30 3.74
N VAL A 393 14.78 -12.30 4.39
CA VAL A 393 15.01 -12.88 5.72
C VAL A 393 15.42 -11.74 6.65
N GLY A 394 14.52 -11.33 7.55
CA GLY A 394 14.67 -10.10 8.32
C GLY A 394 14.68 -8.88 7.41
N SER A 395 15.79 -8.14 7.41
CA SER A 395 16.01 -7.00 6.51
C SER A 395 16.83 -7.37 5.27
N LYS A 396 17.41 -8.58 5.23
CA LYS A 396 18.25 -9.03 4.13
C LYS A 396 17.40 -9.53 2.98
N LEU A 397 17.61 -8.93 1.80
CA LEU A 397 17.04 -9.38 0.55
C LEU A 397 17.87 -10.57 0.03
N LEU A 398 17.20 -11.62 -0.44
CA LEU A 398 17.80 -12.72 -1.17
C LEU A 398 17.57 -12.52 -2.68
N PHE A 399 18.44 -13.10 -3.49
CA PHE A 399 18.35 -13.02 -4.97
C PHE A 399 18.47 -11.59 -5.54
N ASP A 400 19.41 -10.80 -5.05
CA ASP A 400 19.64 -9.41 -5.46
C ASP A 400 18.34 -8.59 -5.42
N ASP A 401 17.93 -7.96 -6.55
CA ASP A 401 16.67 -7.20 -6.65
C ASP A 401 15.41 -8.07 -6.79
N GLY A 402 15.56 -9.38 -6.84
CA GLY A 402 14.50 -10.36 -7.03
C GLY A 402 14.62 -11.14 -8.34
N ILE A 403 13.64 -11.99 -8.61
CA ILE A 403 13.60 -12.90 -9.76
C ILE A 403 12.47 -12.44 -10.69
N ASP A 404 12.82 -11.95 -11.86
CA ASP A 404 11.87 -11.45 -12.85
C ASP A 404 11.08 -12.58 -13.50
N ILE A 405 9.76 -12.37 -13.62
CA ILE A 405 8.83 -13.24 -14.33
C ILE A 405 8.50 -12.58 -15.68
N ALA A 406 8.55 -13.36 -16.75
CA ALA A 406 8.12 -12.89 -18.06
C ALA A 406 6.62 -12.54 -18.07
N LEU A 407 6.26 -11.50 -18.80
CA LEU A 407 4.85 -11.14 -18.99
C LEU A 407 4.13 -12.25 -19.74
N LEU A 408 3.03 -12.72 -19.14
CA LEU A 408 2.19 -13.74 -19.77
C LEU A 408 1.34 -13.13 -20.91
N PRO A 409 0.94 -13.94 -21.91
CA PRO A 409 -0.09 -13.55 -22.87
C PRO A 409 -1.39 -13.11 -22.16
N ASP A 410 -2.13 -12.18 -22.77
CA ASP A 410 -3.38 -11.64 -22.17
C ASP A 410 -4.39 -12.73 -21.78
N ALA A 411 -4.52 -13.77 -22.59
CA ALA A 411 -5.43 -14.88 -22.32
C ALA A 411 -5.06 -15.71 -21.07
N GLU A 412 -3.82 -15.63 -20.63
CA GLU A 412 -3.31 -16.35 -19.45
C GLU A 412 -3.26 -15.47 -18.20
N ARG A 413 -3.42 -14.15 -18.37
CA ARG A 413 -3.53 -13.20 -17.27
C ARG A 413 -4.97 -13.18 -16.74
N GLY A 414 -5.12 -12.96 -15.45
CA GLY A 414 -6.41 -12.93 -14.79
C GLY A 414 -6.57 -14.07 -13.78
N PRO A 415 -7.59 -13.97 -12.92
CA PRO A 415 -7.77 -14.89 -11.80
C PRO A 415 -8.17 -16.30 -12.29
N ARG A 416 -7.88 -17.27 -11.43
CA ARG A 416 -8.26 -18.69 -11.55
C ARG A 416 -8.83 -19.18 -10.23
N LEU A 417 -9.35 -20.38 -10.19
CA LEU A 417 -9.85 -21.01 -8.95
C LEU A 417 -8.81 -21.03 -7.83
N ALA A 418 -7.53 -21.11 -8.19
CA ALA A 418 -6.42 -21.08 -7.24
C ALA A 418 -6.31 -19.77 -6.45
N ASP A 419 -6.83 -18.66 -6.99
CA ASP A 419 -6.76 -17.33 -6.36
C ASP A 419 -7.75 -17.12 -5.21
N PHE A 420 -8.65 -18.07 -4.98
CA PHE A 420 -9.46 -18.13 -3.75
C PHE A 420 -8.66 -18.60 -2.53
N VAL A 421 -7.50 -19.23 -2.79
CA VAL A 421 -6.53 -19.65 -1.78
C VAL A 421 -5.14 -19.21 -2.26
N PRO A 422 -4.91 -17.88 -2.33
CA PRO A 422 -3.74 -17.35 -3.04
C PRO A 422 -2.43 -17.48 -2.25
N VAL A 423 -2.52 -17.68 -0.93
CA VAL A 423 -1.37 -17.76 -0.03
C VAL A 423 -1.43 -19.03 0.80
N SER A 424 -0.30 -19.71 0.90
CA SER A 424 -0.19 -20.90 1.75
C SER A 424 1.17 -20.98 2.43
N LEU A 425 1.20 -21.62 3.60
CA LEU A 425 2.41 -22.02 4.31
C LEU A 425 2.49 -23.54 4.34
N GLY A 426 3.65 -24.09 3.98
CA GLY A 426 3.88 -25.52 3.98
C GLY A 426 4.98 -25.92 4.95
N THR A 427 4.85 -27.11 5.55
CA THR A 427 5.93 -27.74 6.32
C THR A 427 6.13 -29.18 5.90
N GLN A 428 7.37 -29.59 5.79
CA GLN A 428 7.75 -30.97 5.47
C GLN A 428 8.85 -31.40 6.44
N ASN A 429 8.58 -32.42 7.24
CA ASN A 429 9.51 -32.91 8.28
C ASN A 429 10.04 -31.79 9.21
N ALA A 430 9.26 -30.74 9.44
CA ALA A 430 9.68 -29.55 10.18
C ALA A 430 8.82 -29.33 11.43
N SER A 431 9.46 -28.75 12.46
CA SER A 431 8.78 -28.29 13.67
C SER A 431 8.97 -26.80 13.79
N VAL A 432 7.89 -26.04 13.59
CA VAL A 432 7.89 -24.57 13.59
C VAL A 432 6.66 -24.02 14.28
N SER A 433 6.80 -22.77 14.78
CA SER A 433 5.71 -21.96 15.27
C SER A 433 5.66 -20.66 14.48
N VAL A 434 4.48 -20.25 14.01
CA VAL A 434 4.31 -19.08 13.14
C VAL A 434 3.41 -18.05 13.82
N ARG A 435 3.88 -16.80 13.88
CA ARG A 435 3.15 -15.62 14.37
C ARG A 435 3.33 -14.44 13.42
N LYS A 436 2.67 -13.33 13.73
CA LYS A 436 2.69 -12.09 12.93
C LYS A 436 2.47 -12.38 11.45
N LEU A 437 1.53 -13.27 11.21
CA LEU A 437 1.20 -13.72 9.88
C LEU A 437 0.30 -12.70 9.20
N SER A 438 0.81 -12.04 8.17
CA SER A 438 0.09 -11.00 7.47
C SER A 438 0.20 -11.13 5.96
N ILE A 439 -0.84 -10.68 5.27
CA ILE A 439 -0.92 -10.62 3.82
C ILE A 439 -1.04 -9.18 3.40
N TRP A 440 -0.26 -8.80 2.41
CA TRP A 440 -0.23 -7.50 1.80
C TRP A 440 -0.46 -7.63 0.30
N ARG A 441 -1.04 -6.61 -0.31
CA ARG A 441 -1.17 -6.48 -1.75
C ARG A 441 -0.44 -5.24 -2.25
N ASP A 442 -0.18 -5.21 -3.55
CA ASP A 442 0.34 -4.03 -4.21
C ASP A 442 -0.76 -2.98 -4.46
N ILE A 443 -0.35 -1.78 -4.89
CA ILE A 443 -1.27 -0.77 -5.42
C ILE A 443 -1.73 -1.24 -6.80
N TYR A 444 -3.04 -1.23 -7.00
CA TYR A 444 -3.66 -1.47 -8.29
C TYR A 444 -3.93 -0.14 -8.98
N TYR A 445 -3.29 0.12 -10.11
CA TYR A 445 -3.54 1.32 -10.90
C TYR A 445 -4.66 1.05 -11.91
N SER A 446 -5.83 1.64 -11.68
CA SER A 446 -6.94 1.58 -12.62
C SER A 446 -6.62 2.39 -13.88
N ARG A 447 -7.19 1.98 -15.02
CA ARG A 447 -6.95 2.64 -16.32
C ARG A 447 -7.48 4.06 -16.35
N ASP A 448 -8.64 4.28 -15.75
CA ASP A 448 -9.31 5.58 -15.66
C ASP A 448 -9.56 5.95 -14.19
N ALA A 449 -9.31 7.22 -13.87
CA ALA A 449 -9.38 7.70 -12.48
C ALA A 449 -10.79 7.93 -11.96
N ARG A 450 -11.79 8.08 -12.82
CA ARG A 450 -13.14 8.53 -12.43
C ARG A 450 -14.30 7.74 -13.01
N ASN A 451 -14.11 6.93 -14.01
CA ASN A 451 -15.20 6.21 -14.67
C ASN A 451 -15.50 4.87 -14.00
N MET A 452 -15.76 4.91 -12.69
CA MET A 452 -16.34 3.76 -11.97
C MET A 452 -17.71 3.35 -12.52
N PHE A 453 -18.34 4.22 -13.29
CA PHE A 453 -19.64 4.02 -13.91
C PHE A 453 -19.57 4.01 -15.43
N ASP A 454 -18.40 3.85 -16.01
CA ASP A 454 -18.35 3.53 -17.43
C ASP A 454 -19.10 2.23 -17.65
N THR A 455 -20.16 2.32 -18.48
CA THR A 455 -21.11 1.24 -18.71
C THR A 455 -20.45 -0.06 -19.19
N GLU A 456 -19.23 0.00 -19.72
CA GLU A 456 -18.44 -1.20 -20.10
C GLU A 456 -17.71 -1.83 -18.90
N VAL A 457 -17.23 -1.02 -17.96
CA VAL A 457 -16.57 -1.53 -16.74
C VAL A 457 -17.59 -2.14 -15.80
N SER A 458 -18.74 -1.48 -15.61
CA SER A 458 -19.84 -2.06 -14.81
C SER A 458 -20.44 -3.32 -15.45
N LYS A 459 -20.56 -3.37 -16.80
CA LYS A 459 -20.91 -4.61 -17.52
C LYS A 459 -19.91 -5.74 -17.33
N GLY A 460 -18.62 -5.42 -17.26
CA GLY A 460 -17.56 -6.43 -17.01
C GLY A 460 -17.60 -6.98 -15.61
N ALA A 461 -17.80 -6.13 -14.61
CA ALA A 461 -17.77 -6.52 -13.19
C ALA A 461 -19.06 -7.20 -12.71
N LEU A 462 -20.21 -6.72 -13.17
CA LEU A 462 -21.52 -7.16 -12.69
C LEU A 462 -22.26 -8.06 -13.69
N GLY A 463 -21.82 -8.12 -14.93
CA GLY A 463 -22.56 -8.79 -16.01
C GLY A 463 -23.87 -8.07 -16.42
N ILE A 464 -24.24 -7.02 -15.70
CA ILE A 464 -25.39 -6.14 -15.92
C ILE A 464 -24.97 -4.69 -15.73
N THR A 465 -25.71 -3.76 -16.35
CA THR A 465 -25.48 -2.33 -16.14
C THR A 465 -26.01 -1.88 -14.78
N LEU A 466 -25.51 -0.74 -14.28
CA LEU A 466 -26.04 -0.12 -13.07
C LEU A 466 -27.55 0.16 -13.18
N ASP A 467 -28.03 0.58 -14.35
CA ASP A 467 -29.45 0.83 -14.59
C ASP A 467 -30.29 -0.44 -14.57
N GLU A 468 -29.78 -1.52 -15.16
CA GLU A 468 -30.39 -2.86 -15.07
C GLU A 468 -30.42 -3.34 -13.63
N PHE A 469 -29.35 -3.16 -12.88
CA PHE A 469 -29.28 -3.49 -11.46
C PHE A 469 -30.28 -2.68 -10.62
N GLN A 470 -30.33 -1.36 -10.80
CA GLN A 470 -31.28 -0.50 -10.10
C GLN A 470 -32.73 -0.82 -10.46
N THR A 471 -32.98 -1.23 -11.70
CA THR A 471 -34.31 -1.64 -12.17
C THR A 471 -34.73 -2.95 -11.51
N LEU A 472 -33.86 -3.95 -11.47
CA LEU A 472 -34.08 -5.22 -10.80
C LEU A 472 -34.27 -5.05 -9.29
N ALA A 473 -33.47 -4.16 -8.67
CA ALA A 473 -33.60 -3.83 -7.25
C ALA A 473 -34.96 -3.17 -6.93
N LYS A 474 -35.43 -2.26 -7.79
CA LYS A 474 -36.75 -1.61 -7.65
C LYS A 474 -37.91 -2.57 -7.88
N GLN A 475 -37.74 -3.56 -8.72
CA GLN A 475 -38.76 -4.58 -9.00
C GLN A 475 -38.84 -5.65 -7.91
N GLY A 476 -37.95 -5.62 -6.92
CA GLY A 476 -37.92 -6.60 -5.82
C GLY A 476 -37.51 -8.00 -6.28
N ASP A 477 -36.94 -8.13 -7.48
CA ASP A 477 -36.44 -9.40 -7.99
C ASP A 477 -35.09 -9.76 -7.36
N LEU A 478 -35.14 -9.95 -6.05
CA LEU A 478 -34.01 -10.42 -5.25
C LEU A 478 -33.40 -11.71 -5.78
N HIS A 479 -34.19 -12.54 -6.48
CA HIS A 479 -33.72 -13.81 -7.00
C HIS A 479 -32.78 -13.62 -8.20
N THR A 480 -33.05 -12.66 -9.06
CA THR A 480 -32.19 -12.33 -10.20
C THR A 480 -30.98 -11.52 -9.75
N ILE A 481 -31.14 -10.60 -8.79
CA ILE A 481 -30.03 -9.89 -8.14
C ILE A 481 -29.13 -10.88 -7.37
N GLN A 482 -29.74 -11.76 -6.60
CA GLN A 482 -29.05 -12.82 -5.90
C GLN A 482 -28.32 -13.78 -6.86
N ARG A 483 -28.87 -14.06 -8.03
CA ARG A 483 -28.22 -14.87 -9.07
C ARG A 483 -27.11 -14.15 -9.80
N ALA A 484 -27.18 -12.83 -9.94
CA ALA A 484 -26.22 -12.11 -10.76
C ALA A 484 -24.88 -11.86 -10.07
N GLU A 485 -24.81 -11.72 -8.70
CA GLU A 485 -23.67 -10.99 -8.20
C GLU A 485 -23.00 -11.44 -6.91
N TRP A 486 -23.74 -11.95 -5.93
CA TRP A 486 -23.22 -11.84 -4.57
C TRP A 486 -23.49 -13.03 -3.68
N LEU A 487 -23.89 -14.16 -4.26
CA LEU A 487 -24.22 -15.34 -3.46
C LEU A 487 -23.03 -16.27 -3.27
N PRO A 488 -22.90 -16.83 -2.05
CA PRO A 488 -21.93 -17.87 -1.74
C PRO A 488 -22.12 -19.17 -2.56
N TYR A 489 -23.20 -19.27 -3.30
CA TYR A 489 -23.53 -20.41 -4.18
C TYR A 489 -23.29 -20.13 -5.67
N TYR A 490 -22.91 -18.89 -6.03
CA TYR A 490 -22.45 -18.69 -7.39
C TYR A 490 -21.04 -19.21 -7.50
N PRO A 491 -20.83 -20.12 -8.46
CA PRO A 491 -19.54 -20.77 -8.55
C PRO A 491 -18.49 -19.69 -8.75
N GLU A 492 -17.36 -19.87 -8.07
CA GLU A 492 -16.07 -19.23 -8.25
C GLU A 492 -15.82 -18.81 -9.70
N ALA A 493 -16.41 -19.54 -10.68
CA ALA A 493 -16.38 -19.24 -12.10
C ALA A 493 -16.96 -17.87 -12.50
N ILE A 494 -17.99 -17.36 -11.81
CA ILE A 494 -18.58 -16.04 -12.14
C ILE A 494 -17.72 -14.92 -11.58
N GLN A 495 -17.21 -15.05 -10.37
CA GLN A 495 -16.24 -14.09 -9.82
C GLN A 495 -15.01 -14.01 -10.73
N ILE A 496 -14.48 -15.14 -11.17
CA ILE A 496 -13.37 -15.22 -12.11
C ILE A 496 -13.71 -14.55 -13.43
N LYS A 497 -14.88 -14.81 -13.99
CA LYS A 497 -15.32 -14.20 -15.26
C LYS A 497 -15.41 -12.69 -15.14
N ASN A 498 -15.99 -12.19 -14.06
CA ASN A 498 -16.15 -10.76 -13.83
C ASN A 498 -14.80 -10.09 -13.63
N ALA A 499 -13.95 -10.64 -12.76
CA ALA A 499 -12.61 -10.11 -12.52
C ALA A 499 -11.69 -10.20 -13.75
N SER A 500 -11.83 -11.23 -14.60
CA SER A 500 -11.08 -11.33 -15.86
C SER A 500 -11.46 -10.21 -16.85
N GLY A 501 -12.72 -9.74 -16.80
CA GLY A 501 -13.17 -8.61 -17.61
C GLY A 501 -12.44 -7.30 -17.28
N THR A 502 -11.98 -7.14 -16.04
CA THR A 502 -11.27 -5.92 -15.59
C THR A 502 -9.86 -5.79 -16.18
N MET A 503 -9.24 -6.89 -16.63
CA MET A 503 -7.93 -6.85 -17.27
C MET A 503 -7.93 -5.96 -18.53
N GLY A 504 -8.98 -6.01 -19.33
CA GLY A 504 -9.23 -5.16 -20.49
C GLY A 504 -8.05 -4.92 -21.44
N LYS A 505 -8.25 -4.08 -22.43
CA LYS A 505 -7.15 -3.63 -23.31
C LYS A 505 -6.23 -2.65 -22.57
N PRO A 506 -4.93 -2.58 -22.91
CA PRO A 506 -4.04 -1.57 -22.37
C PRO A 506 -4.56 -0.15 -22.69
N GLN A 507 -4.55 0.74 -21.71
CA GLN A 507 -4.76 2.17 -21.91
C GLN A 507 -3.39 2.83 -22.07
N TYR A 508 -3.16 3.45 -23.22
CA TYR A 508 -1.88 4.08 -23.56
C TYR A 508 -1.83 5.56 -23.15
N TYR A 509 -0.63 6.03 -22.82
CA TYR A 509 -0.33 7.42 -22.48
C TYR A 509 1.01 7.88 -23.11
N PRO A 510 1.13 9.13 -23.57
CA PRO A 510 0.09 10.17 -23.52
C PRO A 510 -1.16 9.74 -24.30
N LYS A 511 -2.33 10.24 -23.87
CA LYS A 511 -3.55 10.17 -24.71
C LYS A 511 -3.31 11.12 -25.87
N THR A 512 -2.99 10.59 -27.05
CA THR A 512 -2.59 11.40 -28.18
C THR A 512 -3.79 12.06 -28.86
N ASP A 513 -3.84 13.38 -28.81
CA ASP A 513 -4.46 14.17 -29.84
C ASP A 513 -3.36 14.52 -30.88
N PRO A 514 -3.42 14.02 -32.11
CA PRO A 514 -2.40 14.31 -33.11
C PRO A 514 -2.18 15.80 -33.38
N ALA A 515 -3.16 16.65 -33.07
CA ALA A 515 -3.08 18.09 -33.26
C ALA A 515 -2.23 18.78 -32.15
N THR A 516 -2.29 18.25 -30.92
CA THR A 516 -1.59 18.83 -29.77
C THR A 516 -0.33 18.06 -29.39
N HIS A 517 -0.25 16.79 -29.79
CA HIS A 517 0.84 15.89 -29.46
C HIS A 517 1.19 15.00 -30.66
N PRO A 518 2.02 15.50 -31.60
CA PRO A 518 2.35 14.77 -32.82
C PRO A 518 3.17 13.49 -32.56
N SER A 519 3.79 13.38 -31.37
CA SER A 519 4.48 12.19 -30.90
C SER A 519 3.55 11.37 -30.01
N ASP A 520 3.59 10.05 -30.15
CA ASP A 520 2.91 9.12 -29.25
C ASP A 520 3.70 8.87 -27.94
N ARG A 521 4.70 9.72 -27.64
CA ARG A 521 5.57 9.69 -26.48
C ARG A 521 5.53 11.03 -25.75
N PHE A 522 5.87 11.03 -24.44
CA PHE A 522 6.04 12.28 -23.69
C PHE A 522 7.14 13.14 -24.31
N GLY A 523 6.93 14.45 -24.30
CA GLY A 523 7.93 15.41 -24.74
C GLY A 523 9.19 15.40 -23.85
N PRO A 524 10.25 16.15 -24.24
CA PRO A 524 11.55 16.13 -23.57
C PRO A 524 11.51 16.63 -22.12
N ASP A 525 10.48 17.38 -21.75
CA ASP A 525 10.30 17.95 -20.42
C ASP A 525 8.93 17.58 -19.80
N GLU A 526 8.36 16.46 -20.19
CA GLU A 526 7.04 16.03 -19.75
C GLU A 526 7.11 14.77 -18.89
N TYR A 527 6.32 14.77 -17.83
CA TYR A 527 6.25 13.72 -16.82
C TYR A 527 4.82 13.23 -16.63
N PHE A 528 4.67 11.97 -16.26
CA PHE A 528 3.38 11.37 -15.97
C PHE A 528 3.26 11.03 -14.49
N MET A 529 2.21 11.52 -13.84
CA MET A 529 2.01 11.48 -12.40
C MET A 529 0.77 10.67 -12.04
N LEU A 530 0.88 9.73 -11.09
CA LEU A 530 -0.24 8.95 -10.57
C LEU A 530 -0.37 9.13 -9.05
N GLY A 531 -1.60 9.08 -8.56
CA GLY A 531 -1.87 9.02 -7.13
C GLY A 531 -1.83 7.60 -6.59
N ASP A 532 -1.30 7.42 -5.38
CA ASP A 532 -1.24 6.13 -4.71
C ASP A 532 -2.62 5.59 -4.30
N ASN A 533 -3.63 6.44 -4.23
CA ASN A 533 -5.04 6.09 -4.10
C ASN A 533 -5.69 6.12 -5.49
N SER A 534 -5.36 5.12 -6.30
CA SER A 534 -5.64 5.10 -7.73
C SER A 534 -7.11 5.38 -8.07
N LEU A 535 -8.07 4.76 -7.35
CA LEU A 535 -9.51 4.94 -7.59
C LEU A 535 -10.00 6.36 -7.28
N ALA A 536 -9.44 7.01 -6.24
CA ALA A 536 -9.85 8.33 -5.77
C ALA A 536 -8.82 9.42 -6.10
N SER A 537 -8.03 9.24 -7.15
CA SER A 537 -7.00 10.20 -7.57
C SER A 537 -7.36 10.87 -8.88
N GLN A 538 -7.41 12.18 -8.83
CA GLN A 538 -7.29 13.03 -10.02
C GLN A 538 -5.80 13.17 -10.33
N ASP A 539 -5.36 12.72 -11.51
CA ASP A 539 -3.94 12.70 -11.87
C ASP A 539 -3.73 12.73 -13.40
N SER A 540 -2.55 12.36 -13.86
CA SER A 540 -2.23 12.44 -15.29
C SER A 540 -3.09 11.57 -16.20
N ARG A 541 -3.87 10.64 -15.67
CA ARG A 541 -4.89 9.90 -16.44
C ARG A 541 -6.03 10.82 -16.91
N ASP A 542 -6.28 11.90 -16.13
CA ASP A 542 -7.34 12.89 -16.42
C ASP A 542 -6.79 14.07 -17.24
N TRP A 543 -5.74 14.72 -16.74
CA TRP A 543 -5.24 15.98 -17.31
C TRP A 543 -4.02 15.84 -18.20
N GLY A 544 -3.47 14.62 -18.35
CA GLY A 544 -2.29 14.37 -19.18
C GLY A 544 -0.97 14.64 -18.45
N GLN A 545 0.04 14.98 -19.22
CA GLN A 545 1.41 15.15 -18.77
C GLN A 545 1.63 16.46 -17.99
N VAL A 546 2.64 16.47 -17.14
CA VAL A 546 3.07 17.61 -16.34
C VAL A 546 4.42 18.11 -16.85
N PRO A 547 4.52 19.34 -17.36
CA PRO A 547 5.79 19.92 -17.80
C PRO A 547 6.75 20.15 -16.63
N ARG A 548 8.07 19.97 -16.86
CA ARG A 548 9.14 20.18 -15.85
C ARG A 548 9.05 21.53 -15.13
N ARG A 549 8.74 22.61 -15.85
CA ARG A 549 8.60 23.96 -15.28
C ARG A 549 7.52 24.09 -14.20
N MET A 550 6.63 23.11 -14.10
CA MET A 550 5.57 23.07 -13.09
C MET A 550 5.96 22.29 -11.84
N LEU A 551 7.09 21.57 -11.86
CA LEU A 551 7.58 20.85 -10.69
C LEU A 551 8.08 21.84 -9.65
N LEU A 552 7.62 21.70 -8.41
CA LEU A 552 8.00 22.57 -7.30
C LEU A 552 9.08 21.95 -6.42
N GLY A 553 9.11 20.62 -6.32
CA GLY A 553 10.09 19.91 -5.53
C GLY A 553 9.66 18.50 -5.13
N ARG A 554 10.57 17.82 -4.44
CA ARG A 554 10.40 16.46 -3.96
C ARG A 554 9.94 16.45 -2.51
N ALA A 555 8.88 15.77 -2.20
CA ALA A 555 8.46 15.49 -0.83
C ALA A 555 9.39 14.45 -0.19
N ILE A 556 9.95 14.78 0.98
CA ILE A 556 10.96 13.94 1.63
C ILE A 556 10.53 13.38 2.98
N TRP A 557 9.76 14.12 3.75
CA TRP A 557 9.28 13.72 5.07
C TRP A 557 7.85 14.16 5.33
N VAL A 558 7.08 13.27 6.00
CA VAL A 558 5.93 13.67 6.80
C VAL A 558 6.46 14.09 8.15
N TYR A 559 6.30 15.34 8.55
CA TYR A 559 6.80 15.85 9.82
C TYR A 559 5.69 16.06 10.86
N TRP A 560 4.43 16.04 10.45
CA TRP A 560 3.27 16.16 11.33
C TRP A 560 2.08 15.42 10.73
N PRO A 561 1.22 14.75 11.54
CA PRO A 561 1.35 14.53 12.99
C PRO A 561 2.52 13.60 13.34
N TYR A 562 3.08 13.70 14.54
CA TYR A 562 4.24 12.88 14.97
C TYR A 562 4.02 11.36 14.83
N ARG A 563 2.77 10.91 14.97
CA ARG A 563 2.42 9.49 14.76
C ARG A 563 2.67 8.99 13.33
N ASN A 564 2.65 9.92 12.34
CA ASN A 564 2.88 9.64 10.92
C ASN A 564 4.30 10.03 10.50
N PHE A 565 5.16 10.45 11.44
CA PHE A 565 6.53 10.87 11.13
C PHE A 565 7.27 9.77 10.37
N SER A 566 7.57 10.03 9.11
CA SER A 566 8.21 9.06 8.22
C SER A 566 8.91 9.73 7.06
N SER A 567 9.95 9.07 6.54
CA SER A 567 10.59 9.50 5.29
C SER A 567 9.74 9.06 4.08
N ILE A 568 9.48 9.99 3.19
CA ILE A 568 8.86 9.75 1.89
C ILE A 568 9.99 9.47 0.89
N ARG A 569 10.29 8.21 0.61
CA ARG A 569 11.36 7.80 -0.30
C ARG A 569 10.80 7.21 -1.59
#